data_949908e0116c8d8469bd2258dfb4812c
#
_entry.id   949908e0116c8d8469bd2258dfb4812c
#
_cell.length_a   1.000
_cell.length_b   1.000
_cell.length_c   1.000
_cell.angle_alpha   90.00
_cell.angle_beta   90.00
_cell.angle_gamma   90.00
#
_symmetry.space_group_name_H-M   'P 1'
#
loop_
_entity.id
_entity.type
_entity.pdbx_description
1 polymer ?
#
loop_
_entity_poly.entity_id
_entity_poly.type
_entity_poly.pdbx_seq_one_letter_code
_entity_poly.pdbx_strand_id
1 'polypeptide(L)'
;MNTVRTCFLLMLLTVITVGLTAVPAIARPYMRPLGRNIADTGSAWYRFQSKMFVSQDGERHYRVWLAIPKSDAPPGGYPVLWLLDGNAAMAHLTEPLLKKLSSGTPPVLVAVGYDTHLPFDVAARNYDYTPPNDAPDTLVTQPQGRKGGGSHQFRQLLLNRIVPWAESHAPSNPQRRALWGHSYGGLFVLDTFFHAAWFSHYFSAAPSLSWNHQRILTLARRAEASPLKYLSLYLMESDGITERRTGHSDNLQQEERALTDILRPSGARLILSRYPGQSHGQILSSSLVDTLEIVSGTRN
;
A
#
# COMPACT_ATOMS: atom_id res chain seq x y z
N MET A 1 -70.98 32.24 43.14
CA MET A 1 -69.92 31.38 43.77
C MET A 1 -69.61 30.21 42.87
N ASN A 2 -68.71 30.40 41.94
CA ASN A 2 -68.26 29.36 41.07
C ASN A 2 -66.74 29.43 40.91
N THR A 3 -66.09 28.45 41.50
CA THR A 3 -64.65 28.30 41.48
C THR A 3 -64.28 27.55 40.19
N VAL A 4 -63.62 28.24 39.26
CA VAL A 4 -63.04 27.61 38.04
C VAL A 4 -61.70 27.02 38.41
N ARG A 5 -61.58 25.69 38.27
CA ARG A 5 -60.31 24.95 38.38
C ARG A 5 -59.61 24.97 37.04
N THR A 6 -58.49 25.64 36.98
CA THR A 6 -57.58 25.67 35.83
C THR A 6 -56.66 24.43 35.90
N CYS A 7 -56.82 23.45 35.00
CA CYS A 7 -55.88 22.38 34.81
C CYS A 7 -54.71 22.88 33.96
N PHE A 8 -53.52 22.89 34.53
CA PHE A 8 -52.26 23.07 33.80
C PHE A 8 -51.83 21.72 33.24
N LEU A 9 -51.87 21.60 31.91
CA LEU A 9 -51.33 20.43 31.17
C LEU A 9 -49.86 20.69 30.90
N LEU A 10 -48.93 20.05 31.64
CA LEU A 10 -47.52 20.06 31.36
C LEU A 10 -47.25 19.13 30.20
N MET A 11 -47.00 19.68 29.03
CA MET A 11 -46.52 18.96 27.86
C MET A 11 -44.99 18.75 27.96
N LEU A 12 -44.58 17.55 28.34
CA LEU A 12 -43.17 17.14 28.40
C LEU A 12 -42.66 16.90 26.97
N LEU A 13 -41.93 17.87 26.41
CA LEU A 13 -41.29 17.76 25.11
C LEU A 13 -39.99 16.94 25.25
N THR A 14 -40.04 15.65 25.00
CA THR A 14 -38.86 14.79 24.93
C THR A 14 -38.14 15.07 23.59
N VAL A 15 -37.07 15.85 23.63
CA VAL A 15 -36.16 16.02 22.48
C VAL A 15 -35.33 14.75 22.38
N ILE A 16 -35.68 13.86 21.42
CA ILE A 16 -34.82 12.75 21.04
C ILE A 16 -33.70 13.33 20.19
N THR A 17 -32.53 13.57 20.80
CA THR A 17 -31.29 13.83 20.06
C THR A 17 -30.85 12.53 19.42
N VAL A 18 -31.23 12.32 18.16
CA VAL A 18 -30.60 11.31 17.30
C VAL A 18 -29.16 11.75 17.07
N GLY A 19 -28.25 11.17 17.82
CA GLY A 19 -26.83 11.31 17.57
C GLY A 19 -26.52 10.75 16.19
N LEU A 20 -26.35 11.62 15.18
CA LEU A 20 -25.71 11.24 13.93
C LEU A 20 -24.27 10.84 14.29
N THR A 21 -24.03 9.54 14.42
CA THR A 21 -22.67 9.00 14.37
C THR A 21 -22.17 9.26 12.96
N ALA A 22 -21.35 10.27 12.79
CA ALA A 22 -20.62 10.52 11.54
C ALA A 22 -19.77 9.29 11.27
N VAL A 23 -20.20 8.44 10.34
CA VAL A 23 -19.37 7.37 9.80
C VAL A 23 -18.19 8.09 9.15
N PRO A 24 -16.94 7.79 9.54
CA PRO A 24 -15.78 8.44 8.96
C PRO A 24 -15.79 8.21 7.45
N ALA A 25 -15.82 9.28 6.68
CA ALA A 25 -15.68 9.24 5.24
C ALA A 25 -14.23 8.82 4.94
N ILE A 26 -13.99 7.53 4.79
CA ILE A 26 -12.76 7.04 4.17
C ILE A 26 -12.71 7.71 2.81
N ALA A 27 -11.68 8.53 2.58
CA ALA A 27 -11.49 9.22 1.30
C ALA A 27 -11.50 8.15 0.20
N ARG A 28 -12.59 8.12 -0.57
CA ARG A 28 -12.72 7.14 -1.66
C ARG A 28 -11.68 7.50 -2.71
N PRO A 29 -10.86 6.54 -3.15
CA PRO A 29 -9.93 6.80 -4.23
C PRO A 29 -10.68 7.28 -5.47
N TYR A 30 -10.03 8.14 -6.24
CA TYR A 30 -10.59 8.65 -7.50
C TYR A 30 -10.72 7.50 -8.51
N MET A 31 -11.94 6.99 -8.68
CA MET A 31 -12.26 5.78 -9.44
C MET A 31 -12.78 6.13 -10.84
N ARG A 32 -11.94 6.78 -11.66
CA ARG A 32 -12.22 6.97 -13.10
C ARG A 32 -11.31 6.08 -13.92
N PRO A 33 -11.78 5.61 -15.10
CA PRO A 33 -10.93 4.87 -16.01
C PRO A 33 -9.64 5.62 -16.31
N LEU A 34 -8.53 4.90 -16.22
CA LEU A 34 -7.21 5.41 -16.61
C LEU A 34 -7.13 5.44 -18.15
N GLY A 35 -6.45 6.44 -18.68
CA GLY A 35 -6.10 6.50 -20.09
C GLY A 35 -4.89 5.58 -20.40
N ARG A 36 -4.30 5.82 -21.57
CA ARG A 36 -3.04 5.18 -21.97
C ARG A 36 -1.93 5.58 -21.01
N ASN A 37 -1.06 4.64 -20.70
CA ASN A 37 0.11 4.87 -19.86
C ASN A 37 1.41 4.79 -20.70
N ILE A 38 2.55 4.94 -20.05
CA ILE A 38 3.86 4.96 -20.70
C ILE A 38 4.20 3.63 -21.41
N ALA A 39 3.64 2.49 -20.95
CA ALA A 39 3.84 1.21 -21.65
C ALA A 39 3.11 1.15 -23.00
N ASP A 40 2.01 1.91 -23.15
CA ASP A 40 1.24 1.98 -24.39
C ASP A 40 1.84 2.98 -25.41
N THR A 41 2.61 3.95 -24.92
CA THR A 41 3.22 5.00 -25.76
C THR A 41 4.71 4.76 -26.02
N GLY A 42 5.33 3.93 -25.19
CA GLY A 42 6.77 3.69 -25.23
C GLY A 42 7.59 4.74 -24.48
N SER A 43 8.87 4.44 -24.27
CA SER A 43 9.83 5.32 -23.63
C SER A 43 11.19 5.26 -24.33
N ALA A 44 11.93 6.35 -24.31
CA ALA A 44 13.32 6.37 -24.76
C ALA A 44 14.25 5.59 -23.78
N TRP A 45 13.86 5.45 -22.53
CA TRP A 45 14.71 4.95 -21.43
C TRP A 45 14.40 3.51 -21.00
N TYR A 46 13.16 3.04 -21.22
CA TYR A 46 12.71 1.72 -20.79
C TYR A 46 12.02 0.97 -21.91
N ARG A 47 12.14 -0.36 -21.88
CA ARG A 47 11.33 -1.29 -22.67
C ARG A 47 10.22 -1.83 -21.77
N PHE A 48 9.02 -1.95 -22.32
CA PHE A 48 7.87 -2.44 -21.59
C PHE A 48 7.38 -3.75 -22.17
N GLN A 49 6.93 -4.63 -21.31
CA GLN A 49 6.13 -5.79 -21.63
C GLN A 49 5.12 -6.04 -20.52
N SER A 50 4.09 -6.80 -20.80
CA SER A 50 3.10 -7.17 -19.77
C SER A 50 2.68 -8.62 -19.92
N LYS A 51 2.23 -9.20 -18.79
CA LYS A 51 1.69 -10.55 -18.73
C LYS A 51 0.51 -10.61 -17.80
N MET A 52 -0.48 -11.44 -18.17
CA MET A 52 -1.63 -11.75 -17.34
C MET A 52 -1.33 -12.93 -16.44
N PHE A 53 -1.77 -12.82 -15.18
CA PHE A 53 -1.74 -13.88 -14.19
C PHE A 53 -3.13 -14.07 -13.60
N VAL A 54 -3.37 -15.26 -13.06
CA VAL A 54 -4.63 -15.59 -12.41
C VAL A 54 -4.31 -16.20 -11.06
N SER A 55 -5.10 -15.83 -10.04
CA SER A 55 -5.01 -16.45 -8.71
C SER A 55 -5.28 -17.95 -8.77
N GLN A 56 -4.86 -18.67 -7.73
CA GLN A 56 -5.00 -20.13 -7.69
C GLN A 56 -6.47 -20.58 -7.74
N ASP A 57 -7.37 -19.82 -7.16
CA ASP A 57 -8.84 -20.06 -7.18
C ASP A 57 -9.53 -19.59 -8.47
N GLY A 58 -8.80 -18.91 -9.38
CA GLY A 58 -9.34 -18.39 -10.64
C GLY A 58 -10.16 -17.10 -10.52
N GLU A 59 -10.38 -16.59 -9.31
CA GLU A 59 -11.30 -15.45 -9.09
C GLU A 59 -10.67 -14.08 -9.39
N ARG A 60 -9.35 -13.94 -9.30
CA ARG A 60 -8.65 -12.67 -9.46
C ARG A 60 -7.70 -12.71 -10.64
N HIS A 61 -7.78 -11.68 -11.48
CA HIS A 61 -6.98 -11.55 -12.69
C HIS A 61 -6.04 -10.36 -12.56
N TYR A 62 -4.77 -10.59 -12.78
CA TYR A 62 -3.71 -9.61 -12.59
C TYR A 62 -3.08 -9.28 -13.92
N ARG A 63 -2.83 -7.98 -14.15
CA ARG A 63 -1.96 -7.50 -15.20
C ARG A 63 -0.65 -7.03 -14.58
N VAL A 64 0.44 -7.62 -14.99
CA VAL A 64 1.76 -7.26 -14.51
C VAL A 64 2.53 -6.62 -15.65
N TRP A 65 2.97 -5.38 -15.43
CA TRP A 65 3.87 -4.66 -16.34
C TRP A 65 5.30 -4.83 -15.87
N LEU A 66 6.20 -5.08 -16.82
CA LEU A 66 7.63 -5.16 -16.60
C LEU A 66 8.29 -4.06 -17.44
N ALA A 67 8.98 -3.14 -16.77
CA ALA A 67 9.75 -2.08 -17.39
C ALA A 67 11.23 -2.34 -17.14
N ILE A 68 11.98 -2.58 -18.22
CA ILE A 68 13.41 -2.91 -18.19
C ILE A 68 14.18 -1.71 -18.72
N PRO A 69 15.19 -1.19 -17.99
CA PRO A 69 16.06 -0.15 -18.51
C PRO A 69 16.67 -0.51 -19.86
N LYS A 70 16.86 0.46 -20.74
CA LYS A 70 17.56 0.28 -22.02
C LYS A 70 19.06 0.37 -21.90
N SER A 71 19.56 0.93 -20.79
CA SER A 71 21.00 0.90 -20.44
C SER A 71 21.41 -0.52 -20.05
N ASP A 72 22.70 -0.80 -20.12
CA ASP A 72 23.22 -2.10 -19.68
C ASP A 72 23.05 -2.30 -18.17
N ALA A 73 22.89 -3.55 -17.77
CA ALA A 73 22.82 -3.90 -16.37
C ALA A 73 24.14 -3.63 -15.67
N PRO A 74 24.11 -3.05 -14.46
CA PRO A 74 25.33 -2.90 -13.68
C PRO A 74 25.89 -4.27 -13.25
N PRO A 75 27.15 -4.34 -12.84
CA PRO A 75 27.70 -5.55 -12.24
C PRO A 75 26.81 -6.05 -11.08
N GLY A 76 26.43 -7.32 -11.11
CA GLY A 76 25.50 -7.91 -10.12
C GLY A 76 24.03 -7.75 -10.45
N GLY A 77 23.64 -7.14 -11.56
CA GLY A 77 22.26 -6.99 -12.02
C GLY A 77 21.60 -5.68 -11.59
N TYR A 78 20.44 -5.40 -12.16
CA TYR A 78 19.63 -4.22 -11.82
C TYR A 78 19.07 -4.30 -10.41
N PRO A 79 18.89 -3.17 -9.71
CA PRO A 79 17.90 -3.09 -8.64
C PRO A 79 16.53 -3.45 -9.20
N VAL A 80 15.66 -4.03 -8.40
CA VAL A 80 14.28 -4.32 -8.82
C VAL A 80 13.32 -3.67 -7.86
N LEU A 81 12.37 -2.91 -8.38
CA LEU A 81 11.30 -2.29 -7.59
C LEU A 81 9.95 -2.87 -7.99
N TRP A 82 9.30 -3.48 -7.03
CA TRP A 82 7.97 -4.05 -7.13
C TRP A 82 6.95 -3.03 -6.65
N LEU A 83 5.97 -2.72 -7.50
CA LEU A 83 4.96 -1.71 -7.28
C LEU A 83 3.59 -2.38 -7.18
N LEU A 84 2.99 -2.31 -6.01
CA LEU A 84 1.60 -2.74 -5.83
C LEU A 84 0.62 -1.72 -6.41
N ASP A 85 -0.65 -2.11 -6.59
CA ASP A 85 -1.63 -1.28 -7.31
C ASP A 85 -1.10 -0.80 -8.67
N GLY A 86 -0.56 -1.73 -9.44
CA GLY A 86 0.21 -1.46 -10.65
C GLY A 86 -0.49 -0.56 -11.66
N ASN A 87 -1.84 -0.61 -11.75
CA ASN A 87 -2.60 0.30 -12.60
C ASN A 87 -2.39 1.76 -12.20
N ALA A 88 -2.56 2.08 -10.90
CA ALA A 88 -2.33 3.42 -10.38
C ALA A 88 -0.85 3.82 -10.48
N ALA A 89 0.08 2.91 -10.15
CA ALA A 89 1.51 3.18 -10.24
C ALA A 89 1.94 3.52 -11.67
N MET A 90 1.48 2.75 -12.67
CA MET A 90 1.79 2.99 -14.10
C MET A 90 1.27 4.36 -14.60
N ALA A 91 0.18 4.86 -14.04
CA ALA A 91 -0.35 6.18 -14.40
C ALA A 91 0.56 7.34 -13.94
N HIS A 92 1.44 7.11 -12.97
CA HIS A 92 2.40 8.09 -12.48
C HIS A 92 3.80 7.98 -13.13
N LEU A 93 4.07 6.93 -13.90
CA LEU A 93 5.34 6.81 -14.63
C LEU A 93 5.30 7.72 -15.86
N THR A 94 6.19 8.68 -15.89
CA THR A 94 6.31 9.66 -16.98
C THR A 94 7.69 9.60 -17.63
N GLU A 95 7.80 10.03 -18.89
CA GLU A 95 9.09 10.04 -19.59
C GLU A 95 10.16 10.90 -18.87
N PRO A 96 9.86 12.10 -18.32
CA PRO A 96 10.84 12.85 -17.52
C PRO A 96 11.29 12.09 -16.27
N LEU A 97 10.38 11.38 -15.58
CA LEU A 97 10.75 10.58 -14.41
C LEU A 97 11.68 9.43 -14.81
N LEU A 98 11.34 8.66 -15.85
CA LEU A 98 12.17 7.56 -16.34
C LEU A 98 13.56 8.04 -16.80
N LYS A 99 13.62 9.23 -17.43
CA LYS A 99 14.88 9.90 -17.74
C LYS A 99 15.71 10.18 -16.49
N LYS A 100 15.07 10.73 -15.44
CA LYS A 100 15.74 11.00 -14.16
C LYS A 100 16.30 9.71 -13.54
N LEU A 101 15.52 8.64 -13.48
CA LEU A 101 16.00 7.35 -12.95
C LEU A 101 17.22 6.82 -13.72
N SER A 102 17.25 7.05 -15.03
CA SER A 102 18.35 6.61 -15.92
C SER A 102 19.65 7.38 -15.71
N SER A 103 19.64 8.49 -14.98
CA SER A 103 20.86 9.21 -14.60
C SER A 103 21.59 8.60 -13.38
N GLY A 104 20.94 7.67 -12.68
CA GLY A 104 21.53 6.89 -11.58
C GLY A 104 21.70 5.42 -11.96
N THR A 105 21.31 4.53 -11.06
CA THR A 105 21.23 3.08 -11.32
C THR A 105 19.76 2.70 -11.54
N PRO A 106 19.26 2.74 -12.79
CA PRO A 106 17.85 2.57 -13.06
C PRO A 106 17.38 1.17 -12.66
N PRO A 107 16.29 1.07 -11.86
CA PRO A 107 15.74 -0.23 -11.48
C PRO A 107 14.91 -0.86 -12.61
N VAL A 108 14.84 -2.17 -12.64
CA VAL A 108 13.72 -2.87 -13.28
C VAL A 108 12.46 -2.57 -12.44
N LEU A 109 11.38 -2.15 -13.09
CA LEU A 109 10.11 -1.88 -12.45
C LEU A 109 9.13 -3.00 -12.76
N VAL A 110 8.50 -3.56 -11.72
CA VAL A 110 7.48 -4.60 -11.85
C VAL A 110 6.20 -4.09 -11.20
N ALA A 111 5.28 -3.58 -12.03
CA ALA A 111 4.00 -3.06 -11.56
C ALA A 111 2.95 -4.17 -11.56
N VAL A 112 2.54 -4.61 -10.37
CA VAL A 112 1.56 -5.68 -10.17
C VAL A 112 0.19 -5.05 -9.96
N GLY A 113 -0.63 -5.07 -10.99
CA GLY A 113 -1.98 -4.52 -11.00
C GLY A 113 -3.03 -5.58 -11.32
N TYR A 114 -4.23 -5.12 -11.63
CA TYR A 114 -5.39 -5.96 -11.92
C TYR A 114 -5.87 -5.77 -13.35
N ASP A 115 -6.60 -6.74 -13.87
CA ASP A 115 -7.20 -6.66 -15.21
C ASP A 115 -8.44 -5.75 -15.20
N THR A 116 -8.19 -4.47 -15.05
CA THR A 116 -9.20 -3.42 -15.04
C THR A 116 -8.65 -2.15 -15.68
N HIS A 117 -9.53 -1.29 -16.17
CA HIS A 117 -9.20 0.06 -16.64
C HIS A 117 -9.18 1.09 -15.49
N LEU A 118 -9.57 0.69 -14.27
CA LEU A 118 -9.59 1.56 -13.09
C LEU A 118 -8.21 1.60 -12.41
N PRO A 119 -7.90 2.64 -11.64
CA PRO A 119 -6.65 2.70 -10.86
C PRO A 119 -6.54 1.58 -9.83
N PHE A 120 -7.68 1.07 -9.36
CA PHE A 120 -7.74 0.01 -8.35
C PHE A 120 -8.87 -0.97 -8.66
N ASP A 121 -8.63 -2.26 -8.45
CA ASP A 121 -9.70 -3.23 -8.19
C ASP A 121 -9.93 -3.27 -6.69
N VAL A 122 -10.96 -2.57 -6.22
CA VAL A 122 -11.21 -2.39 -4.78
C VAL A 122 -11.49 -3.71 -4.08
N ALA A 123 -12.17 -4.64 -4.73
CA ALA A 123 -12.52 -5.93 -4.13
C ALA A 123 -11.31 -6.86 -4.07
N ALA A 124 -10.59 -7.00 -5.18
CA ALA A 124 -9.42 -7.85 -5.28
C ALA A 124 -8.29 -7.37 -4.34
N ARG A 125 -7.94 -6.05 -4.37
CA ARG A 125 -6.88 -5.52 -3.51
C ARG A 125 -7.22 -5.58 -2.02
N ASN A 126 -8.51 -5.48 -1.68
CA ASN A 126 -8.93 -5.63 -0.28
C ASN A 126 -8.65 -7.04 0.24
N TYR A 127 -8.88 -8.05 -0.59
CA TYR A 127 -8.54 -9.42 -0.26
C TYR A 127 -7.02 -9.64 -0.25
N ASP A 128 -6.35 -9.30 -1.35
CA ASP A 128 -4.95 -9.62 -1.59
C ASP A 128 -3.97 -8.90 -0.66
N TYR A 129 -4.32 -7.71 -0.16
CA TYR A 129 -3.38 -6.88 0.59
C TYR A 129 -3.60 -6.89 2.09
N THR A 130 -4.60 -7.62 2.56
CA THR A 130 -4.91 -7.64 4.00
C THR A 130 -4.55 -8.99 4.63
N PRO A 131 -3.93 -8.98 5.82
CA PRO A 131 -3.48 -10.21 6.47
C PRO A 131 -4.68 -11.03 6.98
N PRO A 132 -4.57 -12.37 7.04
CA PRO A 132 -5.58 -13.22 7.64
C PRO A 132 -5.67 -12.99 9.16
N ASN A 133 -6.72 -13.52 9.77
CA ASN A 133 -6.80 -13.65 11.22
C ASN A 133 -5.70 -14.61 11.75
N ASP A 134 -5.95 -15.38 12.79
CA ASP A 134 -4.92 -16.21 13.43
C ASP A 134 -4.51 -17.45 12.61
N ALA A 135 -5.36 -17.92 11.72
CA ALA A 135 -5.02 -19.01 10.80
C ALA A 135 -4.82 -18.47 9.37
N PRO A 136 -3.82 -18.97 8.62
CA PRO A 136 -3.74 -18.75 7.18
C PRO A 136 -5.08 -19.13 6.55
N ASP A 137 -5.50 -18.42 5.51
CA ASP A 137 -6.74 -18.67 4.78
C ASP A 137 -8.04 -18.33 5.52
N THR A 138 -7.98 -17.75 6.72
CA THR A 138 -9.18 -17.28 7.42
C THR A 138 -9.65 -15.97 6.81
N LEU A 139 -10.79 -16.02 6.15
CA LEU A 139 -11.42 -14.83 5.57
C LEU A 139 -11.83 -13.85 6.67
N VAL A 140 -11.58 -12.59 6.42
CA VAL A 140 -12.05 -11.47 7.24
C VAL A 140 -13.18 -10.79 6.50
N THR A 141 -14.41 -10.91 7.01
CA THR A 141 -15.53 -10.14 6.48
C THR A 141 -15.54 -8.76 7.12
N GLN A 142 -15.36 -7.74 6.28
CA GLN A 142 -15.43 -6.35 6.72
C GLN A 142 -16.88 -5.81 6.76
N PRO A 143 -17.11 -4.65 7.43
CA PRO A 143 -18.40 -4.00 7.50
C PRO A 143 -18.93 -3.83 6.11
N GLN A 144 -19.21 -3.78 5.21
CA GLN A 144 -19.73 -3.68 3.83
C GLN A 144 -19.64 -5.02 3.04
N GLY A 145 -19.46 -6.16 3.73
CA GLY A 145 -19.43 -7.48 3.10
C GLY A 145 -18.16 -7.77 2.26
N ARG A 146 -17.15 -6.92 2.32
CA ARG A 146 -15.90 -7.16 1.58
C ARG A 146 -15.08 -8.26 2.24
N LYS A 147 -14.57 -9.16 1.43
CA LYS A 147 -13.67 -10.21 1.88
C LYS A 147 -12.25 -9.63 2.02
N GLY A 148 -11.56 -9.97 3.08
CA GLY A 148 -10.14 -9.69 3.32
C GLY A 148 -9.41 -10.94 3.78
N GLY A 149 -8.11 -10.84 4.08
CA GLY A 149 -7.34 -11.94 4.67
C GLY A 149 -6.56 -12.78 3.67
N GLY A 150 -6.46 -12.37 2.41
CA GLY A 150 -5.80 -13.13 1.34
C GLY A 150 -4.32 -12.81 1.12
N SER A 151 -3.67 -12.05 2.00
CA SER A 151 -2.29 -11.63 1.77
C SER A 151 -1.30 -12.79 1.65
N HIS A 152 -1.56 -13.89 2.33
CA HIS A 152 -0.75 -15.09 2.21
C HIS A 152 -0.81 -15.67 0.80
N GLN A 153 -2.01 -15.86 0.23
CA GLN A 153 -2.21 -16.42 -1.12
C GLN A 153 -1.62 -15.49 -2.18
N PHE A 154 -1.82 -14.16 -2.03
CA PHE A 154 -1.24 -13.21 -2.96
C PHE A 154 0.28 -13.19 -2.88
N ARG A 155 0.87 -13.28 -1.70
CA ARG A 155 2.33 -13.41 -1.53
C ARG A 155 2.87 -14.69 -2.17
N GLN A 156 2.16 -15.82 -2.08
CA GLN A 156 2.53 -17.05 -2.77
C GLN A 156 2.47 -16.88 -4.30
N LEU A 157 1.43 -16.26 -4.84
CA LEU A 157 1.35 -15.93 -6.27
C LEU A 157 2.52 -15.04 -6.71
N LEU A 158 2.77 -13.97 -5.94
CA LEU A 158 3.84 -13.01 -6.20
C LEU A 158 5.20 -13.71 -6.25
N LEU A 159 5.55 -14.45 -5.21
CA LEU A 159 6.88 -15.03 -5.05
C LEU A 159 7.10 -16.26 -5.95
N ASN A 160 6.08 -17.08 -6.17
CA ASN A 160 6.26 -18.35 -6.86
C ASN A 160 5.95 -18.30 -8.35
N ARG A 161 5.25 -17.27 -8.83
CA ARG A 161 4.84 -17.16 -10.24
C ARG A 161 5.25 -15.86 -10.92
N ILE A 162 5.00 -14.72 -10.27
CA ILE A 162 5.26 -13.40 -10.87
C ILE A 162 6.75 -13.09 -10.82
N VAL A 163 7.40 -13.31 -9.68
CA VAL A 163 8.84 -13.09 -9.48
C VAL A 163 9.68 -13.90 -10.48
N PRO A 164 9.54 -15.23 -10.62
CA PRO A 164 10.33 -15.99 -11.56
C PRO A 164 10.14 -15.51 -13.01
N TRP A 165 8.92 -15.13 -13.37
CA TRP A 165 8.68 -14.57 -14.68
C TRP A 165 9.42 -13.26 -14.90
N ALA A 166 9.31 -12.30 -13.97
CA ALA A 166 9.96 -11.01 -14.11
C ALA A 166 11.49 -11.14 -14.16
N GLU A 167 12.08 -11.93 -13.27
CA GLU A 167 13.52 -12.12 -13.19
C GLU A 167 14.10 -12.92 -14.37
N SER A 168 13.30 -13.72 -15.08
CA SER A 168 13.75 -14.38 -16.30
C SER A 168 14.00 -13.44 -17.48
N HIS A 169 13.55 -12.16 -17.38
CA HIS A 169 13.63 -11.19 -18.47
C HIS A 169 14.74 -10.16 -18.30
N ALA A 170 15.31 -10.02 -17.09
CA ALA A 170 16.39 -9.10 -16.82
C ALA A 170 17.27 -9.60 -15.66
N PRO A 171 18.61 -9.43 -15.72
CA PRO A 171 19.48 -9.77 -14.61
C PRO A 171 19.18 -8.88 -13.42
N SER A 172 18.71 -9.45 -12.31
CA SER A 172 18.33 -8.74 -11.10
C SER A 172 19.34 -8.95 -9.98
N ASN A 173 19.55 -7.90 -9.18
CA ASN A 173 20.41 -7.97 -7.99
C ASN A 173 19.57 -8.44 -6.79
N PRO A 174 19.83 -9.65 -6.25
CA PRO A 174 19.04 -10.18 -5.15
C PRO A 174 19.16 -9.39 -3.83
N GLN A 175 20.21 -8.58 -3.68
CA GLN A 175 20.40 -7.73 -2.50
C GLN A 175 19.75 -6.34 -2.65
N ARG A 176 19.18 -6.03 -3.82
CA ARG A 176 18.55 -4.74 -4.13
C ARG A 176 17.13 -4.92 -4.65
N ARG A 177 16.35 -5.74 -3.95
CA ARG A 177 14.94 -5.99 -4.22
C ARG A 177 14.08 -5.15 -3.30
N ALA A 178 13.28 -4.26 -3.86
CA ALA A 178 12.43 -3.35 -3.14
C ALA A 178 10.94 -3.63 -3.41
N LEU A 179 10.09 -3.47 -2.39
CA LEU A 179 8.64 -3.58 -2.49
C LEU A 179 8.01 -2.27 -2.00
N TRP A 180 7.18 -1.65 -2.83
CA TRP A 180 6.42 -0.45 -2.49
C TRP A 180 4.91 -0.73 -2.58
N GLY A 181 4.16 -0.11 -1.65
CA GLY A 181 2.70 -0.09 -1.67
C GLY A 181 2.12 1.02 -0.82
N HIS A 182 0.92 1.47 -1.20
CA HIS A 182 0.20 2.56 -0.53
C HIS A 182 -1.10 2.05 0.11
N SER A 183 -1.45 2.56 1.28
CA SER A 183 -2.69 2.25 1.99
C SER A 183 -2.80 0.75 2.32
N TYR A 184 -3.75 -0.01 1.76
CA TYR A 184 -3.76 -1.48 1.85
C TYR A 184 -2.51 -2.11 1.22
N GLY A 185 -1.98 -1.53 0.13
CA GLY A 185 -0.68 -1.96 -0.40
C GLY A 185 0.45 -1.76 0.61
N GLY A 186 0.44 -0.64 1.36
CA GLY A 186 1.36 -0.40 2.47
C GLY A 186 1.20 -1.41 3.60
N LEU A 187 -0.02 -1.81 3.90
CA LEU A 187 -0.32 -2.88 4.86
C LEU A 187 0.27 -4.22 4.41
N PHE A 188 0.13 -4.59 3.13
CA PHE A 188 0.74 -5.78 2.55
C PHE A 188 2.28 -5.73 2.58
N VAL A 189 2.86 -4.55 2.36
CA VAL A 189 4.32 -4.35 2.50
C VAL A 189 4.77 -4.71 3.91
N LEU A 190 4.06 -4.23 4.95
CA LEU A 190 4.36 -4.57 6.35
C LEU A 190 4.17 -6.05 6.65
N ASP A 191 3.05 -6.63 6.21
CA ASP A 191 2.80 -8.08 6.38
C ASP A 191 3.90 -8.91 5.73
N THR A 192 4.35 -8.53 4.53
CA THR A 192 5.45 -9.21 3.84
C THR A 192 6.79 -9.00 4.55
N PHE A 193 7.04 -7.82 5.10
CA PHE A 193 8.22 -7.53 5.90
C PHE A 193 8.33 -8.44 7.13
N PHE A 194 7.23 -8.65 7.86
CA PHE A 194 7.24 -9.53 9.04
C PHE A 194 7.50 -11.01 8.73
N HIS A 195 7.27 -11.42 7.49
CA HIS A 195 7.61 -12.75 7.03
C HIS A 195 9.04 -12.82 6.46
N ALA A 196 9.82 -11.74 6.51
CA ALA A 196 11.19 -11.61 6.01
C ALA A 196 11.37 -12.19 4.60
N ALA A 197 10.36 -12.00 3.76
CA ALA A 197 10.24 -12.69 2.49
C ALA A 197 10.99 -11.93 1.40
N TRP A 198 12.05 -12.47 0.88
CA TRP A 198 12.64 -12.23 -0.44
C TRP A 198 13.11 -10.79 -0.78
N PHE A 199 12.51 -9.75 -0.21
CA PHE A 199 12.89 -8.34 -0.42
C PHE A 199 13.94 -7.89 0.59
N SER A 200 14.74 -6.88 0.22
CA SER A 200 15.73 -6.24 1.10
C SER A 200 15.27 -4.86 1.59
N HIS A 201 14.40 -4.20 0.82
CA HIS A 201 13.89 -2.87 1.09
C HIS A 201 12.36 -2.85 0.97
N TYR A 202 11.70 -2.30 1.96
CA TYR A 202 10.25 -2.24 2.07
C TYR A 202 9.81 -0.80 2.22
N PHE A 203 8.94 -0.33 1.34
CA PHE A 203 8.41 1.03 1.31
C PHE A 203 6.91 1.00 1.58
N SER A 204 6.53 1.23 2.81
CA SER A 204 5.15 1.22 3.26
C SER A 204 4.63 2.64 3.35
N ALA A 205 3.82 3.05 2.37
CA ALA A 205 3.28 4.40 2.27
C ALA A 205 1.85 4.46 2.83
N ALA A 206 1.64 5.33 3.81
CA ALA A 206 0.37 5.56 4.50
C ALA A 206 -0.39 4.25 4.79
N PRO A 207 0.23 3.25 5.43
CA PRO A 207 -0.38 1.94 5.62
C PRO A 207 -1.66 2.02 6.45
N SER A 208 -2.65 1.19 6.10
CA SER A 208 -3.92 1.08 6.83
C SER A 208 -3.73 0.33 8.16
N LEU A 209 -3.02 0.93 9.13
CA LEU A 209 -2.63 0.29 10.40
C LEU A 209 -3.83 -0.11 11.27
N SER A 210 -4.92 0.68 11.23
CA SER A 210 -6.16 0.41 11.97
C SER A 210 -6.95 -0.78 11.46
N TRP A 211 -6.58 -1.33 10.29
CA TRP A 211 -7.32 -2.43 9.68
C TRP A 211 -7.48 -3.61 10.64
N ASN A 212 -8.70 -4.15 10.74
CA ASN A 212 -9.06 -5.31 11.55
C ASN A 212 -8.47 -5.25 12.97
N HIS A 213 -8.85 -4.22 13.73
CA HIS A 213 -8.40 -3.99 15.11
C HIS A 213 -6.88 -3.97 15.26
N GLN A 214 -6.19 -3.29 14.34
CA GLN A 214 -4.72 -3.18 14.36
C GLN A 214 -4.01 -4.54 14.23
N ARG A 215 -4.58 -5.44 13.42
CA ARG A 215 -4.04 -6.79 13.21
C ARG A 215 -2.55 -6.79 12.90
N ILE A 216 -2.07 -5.79 12.17
CA ILE A 216 -0.67 -5.65 11.78
C ILE A 216 0.27 -5.49 12.99
N LEU A 217 -0.17 -4.81 14.06
CA LEU A 217 0.63 -4.67 15.29
C LEU A 217 0.75 -6.00 16.04
N THR A 218 -0.28 -6.84 15.96
CA THR A 218 -0.22 -8.20 16.52
C THR A 218 0.78 -9.06 15.76
N LEU A 219 0.81 -8.97 14.44
CA LEU A 219 1.81 -9.66 13.61
C LEU A 219 3.21 -9.15 13.88
N ALA A 220 3.40 -7.83 14.02
CA ALA A 220 4.68 -7.24 14.37
C ALA A 220 5.25 -7.77 15.68
N ARG A 221 4.41 -7.94 16.72
CA ARG A 221 4.83 -8.50 18.02
C ARG A 221 5.24 -9.97 17.95
N ARG A 222 4.72 -10.72 16.98
CA ARG A 222 5.00 -12.15 16.77
C ARG A 222 6.16 -12.39 15.81
N ALA A 223 6.60 -11.35 15.08
CA ALA A 223 7.66 -11.48 14.09
C ALA A 223 9.01 -11.81 14.76
N GLU A 224 9.76 -12.72 14.14
CA GLU A 224 11.11 -13.04 14.58
C GLU A 224 12.07 -11.88 14.24
N ALA A 225 12.84 -11.44 15.25
CA ALA A 225 13.75 -10.30 15.09
C ALA A 225 14.97 -10.63 14.22
N SER A 226 15.48 -11.86 14.28
CA SER A 226 16.75 -12.23 13.65
C SER A 226 16.79 -11.99 12.12
N PRO A 227 15.80 -12.39 11.33
CA PRO A 227 15.81 -12.11 9.90
C PRO A 227 15.57 -10.62 9.57
N LEU A 228 14.86 -9.88 10.43
CA LEU A 228 14.52 -8.48 10.19
C LEU A 228 15.71 -7.54 10.27
N LYS A 229 16.73 -7.82 11.04
CA LYS A 229 17.89 -6.95 11.28
C LYS A 229 18.67 -6.58 10.01
N TYR A 230 18.51 -7.33 8.94
CA TYR A 230 19.19 -7.06 7.65
C TYR A 230 18.31 -6.32 6.65
N LEU A 231 17.08 -6.00 7.04
CA LEU A 231 16.09 -5.39 6.17
C LEU A 231 15.99 -3.88 6.43
N SER A 232 15.60 -3.15 5.40
CA SER A 232 15.28 -1.72 5.50
C SER A 232 13.77 -1.52 5.33
N LEU A 233 13.13 -0.87 6.30
CA LEU A 233 11.73 -0.48 6.24
C LEU A 233 11.60 1.03 6.24
N TYR A 234 11.01 1.56 5.18
CA TYR A 234 10.62 2.96 5.03
C TYR A 234 9.14 3.09 5.37
N LEU A 235 8.83 3.83 6.43
CA LEU A 235 7.47 4.25 6.76
C LEU A 235 7.28 5.67 6.25
N MET A 236 6.33 5.85 5.35
CA MET A 236 6.14 7.07 4.56
C MET A 236 4.74 7.62 4.86
N GLU A 237 4.66 8.65 5.72
CA GLU A 237 3.41 9.11 6.30
C GLU A 237 3.17 10.61 6.13
N SER A 238 1.92 11.04 6.20
CA SER A 238 1.59 12.45 6.32
C SER A 238 2.04 13.01 7.67
N ASP A 239 2.07 14.33 7.78
CA ASP A 239 2.27 14.99 9.08
C ASP A 239 1.01 15.00 9.96
N GLY A 240 -0.11 14.46 9.45
CA GLY A 240 -1.41 14.40 10.12
C GLY A 240 -2.14 15.75 10.21
N ILE A 241 -1.59 16.86 9.68
CA ILE A 241 -2.21 18.18 9.78
C ILE A 241 -3.52 18.22 8.98
N THR A 242 -3.51 17.65 7.79
CA THR A 242 -4.70 17.59 6.91
C THR A 242 -5.76 16.63 7.47
N GLU A 243 -5.35 15.61 8.18
CA GLU A 243 -6.21 14.55 8.74
C GLU A 243 -6.77 14.96 10.11
N ARG A 244 -6.11 15.85 10.87
CA ARG A 244 -6.65 16.42 12.13
C ARG A 244 -8.00 17.09 11.96
N ARG A 245 -8.27 17.64 10.78
CA ARG A 245 -9.59 18.21 10.45
C ARG A 245 -10.69 17.16 10.36
N THR A 246 -10.35 15.89 10.23
CA THR A 246 -11.28 14.76 10.10
C THR A 246 -11.34 13.88 11.36
N GLY A 247 -10.61 14.21 12.42
CA GLY A 247 -10.56 13.42 13.67
C GLY A 247 -9.80 12.10 13.59
N HIS A 248 -9.11 11.83 12.48
CA HIS A 248 -8.41 10.54 12.24
C HIS A 248 -6.91 10.58 12.61
N SER A 249 -6.34 11.76 12.82
CA SER A 249 -4.86 11.91 12.90
C SER A 249 -4.24 11.37 14.18
N ASP A 250 -4.94 11.45 15.30
CA ASP A 250 -4.33 11.10 16.59
C ASP A 250 -4.12 9.58 16.71
N ASN A 251 -5.03 8.78 16.14
CA ASN A 251 -4.91 7.33 16.12
C ASN A 251 -3.77 6.86 15.19
N LEU A 252 -3.61 7.47 14.01
CA LEU A 252 -2.56 7.07 13.05
C LEU A 252 -1.16 7.31 13.60
N GLN A 253 -0.91 8.46 14.23
CA GLN A 253 0.39 8.73 14.86
C GLN A 253 0.68 7.79 16.04
N GLN A 254 -0.35 7.46 16.81
CA GLN A 254 -0.22 6.50 17.91
C GLN A 254 0.07 5.09 17.40
N GLU A 255 -0.62 4.65 16.34
CA GLU A 255 -0.41 3.35 15.69
C GLU A 255 0.99 3.23 15.08
N GLU A 256 1.45 4.28 14.41
CA GLU A 256 2.81 4.35 13.86
C GLU A 256 3.88 4.29 14.96
N ARG A 257 3.70 5.05 16.05
CA ARG A 257 4.61 4.98 17.20
C ARG A 257 4.64 3.59 17.80
N ALA A 258 3.46 2.98 18.01
CA ALA A 258 3.36 1.61 18.51
C ALA A 258 4.09 0.62 17.61
N LEU A 259 3.94 0.74 16.28
CA LEU A 259 4.65 -0.09 15.31
C LEU A 259 6.17 0.10 15.40
N THR A 260 6.64 1.35 15.43
CA THR A 260 8.08 1.64 15.50
C THR A 260 8.70 1.16 16.81
N ASP A 261 8.00 1.29 17.94
CA ASP A 261 8.48 0.82 19.24
C ASP A 261 8.56 -0.71 19.29
N ILE A 262 7.60 -1.42 18.68
CA ILE A 262 7.65 -2.87 18.54
C ILE A 262 8.84 -3.31 17.67
N LEU A 263 9.13 -2.60 16.60
CA LEU A 263 10.16 -2.98 15.63
C LEU A 263 11.58 -2.55 16.05
N ARG A 264 11.73 -1.57 16.90
CA ARG A 264 13.05 -1.05 17.32
C ARG A 264 14.00 -2.14 17.84
N PRO A 265 13.56 -3.11 18.65
CA PRO A 265 14.43 -4.19 19.13
C PRO A 265 14.87 -5.18 18.05
N SER A 266 14.19 -5.23 16.90
CA SER A 266 14.52 -6.16 15.81
C SER A 266 15.87 -5.88 15.15
N GLY A 267 16.40 -4.64 15.31
CA GLY A 267 17.60 -4.19 14.62
C GLY A 267 17.40 -3.89 13.12
N ALA A 268 16.17 -3.97 12.62
CA ALA A 268 15.86 -3.52 11.25
C ALA A 268 16.17 -2.04 11.08
N ARG A 269 16.61 -1.66 9.89
CA ARG A 269 16.82 -0.24 9.56
C ARG A 269 15.47 0.43 9.30
N LEU A 270 14.98 1.19 10.27
CA LEU A 270 13.72 1.94 10.17
C LEU A 270 14.00 3.37 9.70
N ILE A 271 13.35 3.78 8.62
CA ILE A 271 13.43 5.12 8.04
C ILE A 271 12.03 5.72 8.00
N LEU A 272 11.85 6.87 8.68
CA LEU A 272 10.58 7.58 8.69
C LEU A 272 10.65 8.74 7.70
N SER A 273 9.73 8.78 6.73
CA SER A 273 9.58 9.87 5.78
C SER A 273 8.25 10.58 6.03
N ARG A 274 8.30 11.93 6.09
CA ARG A 274 7.11 12.77 6.31
C ARG A 274 6.77 13.56 5.05
N TYR A 275 5.47 13.66 4.78
CA TYR A 275 4.92 14.42 3.67
C TYR A 275 4.00 15.54 4.21
N PRO A 276 4.59 16.70 4.61
CA PRO A 276 3.85 17.78 5.24
C PRO A 276 2.74 18.32 4.34
N GLY A 277 1.55 18.50 4.92
CA GLY A 277 0.39 19.06 4.22
C GLY A 277 -0.27 18.16 3.18
N GLN A 278 0.24 16.95 2.97
CA GLN A 278 -0.35 16.00 2.02
C GLN A 278 -1.43 15.14 2.68
N SER A 279 -2.52 14.95 1.96
CA SER A 279 -3.56 14.00 2.34
C SER A 279 -3.13 12.56 2.07
N HIS A 280 -3.83 11.60 2.69
CA HIS A 280 -3.63 10.16 2.44
C HIS A 280 -3.54 9.79 0.96
N GLY A 281 -4.43 10.34 0.12
CA GLY A 281 -4.41 10.05 -1.33
C GLY A 281 -3.23 10.69 -2.07
N GLN A 282 -2.75 11.86 -1.65
CA GLN A 282 -1.63 12.55 -2.28
C GLN A 282 -0.29 11.86 -2.01
N ILE A 283 -0.15 11.17 -0.89
CA ILE A 283 1.06 10.39 -0.56
C ILE A 283 1.30 9.28 -1.58
N LEU A 284 0.27 8.74 -2.23
CA LEU A 284 0.45 7.72 -3.25
C LEU A 284 1.49 8.15 -4.30
N SER A 285 1.28 9.29 -4.94
CA SER A 285 2.20 9.77 -6.00
C SER A 285 3.55 10.21 -5.44
N SER A 286 3.56 10.95 -4.33
CA SER A 286 4.80 11.48 -3.74
C SER A 286 5.70 10.36 -3.22
N SER A 287 5.13 9.38 -2.51
CA SER A 287 5.90 8.24 -2.00
C SER A 287 6.41 7.34 -3.11
N LEU A 288 5.63 7.17 -4.20
CA LEU A 288 6.06 6.42 -5.36
C LEU A 288 7.28 7.06 -6.02
N VAL A 289 7.23 8.37 -6.28
CA VAL A 289 8.35 9.11 -6.88
C VAL A 289 9.57 9.04 -5.98
N ASP A 290 9.43 9.31 -4.69
CA ASP A 290 10.53 9.21 -3.72
C ASP A 290 11.14 7.82 -3.69
N THR A 291 10.32 6.77 -3.69
CA THR A 291 10.80 5.38 -3.71
C THR A 291 11.60 5.07 -4.98
N LEU A 292 11.11 5.49 -6.13
CA LEU A 292 11.80 5.35 -7.41
C LEU A 292 13.18 6.03 -7.38
N GLU A 293 13.23 7.26 -6.85
CA GLU A 293 14.47 8.04 -6.74
C GLU A 293 15.44 7.45 -5.71
N ILE A 294 14.96 6.93 -4.58
CA ILE A 294 15.80 6.25 -3.58
C ILE A 294 16.42 4.99 -4.17
N VAL A 295 15.62 4.15 -4.84
CA VAL A 295 16.09 2.88 -5.40
C VAL A 295 17.07 3.08 -6.54
N SER A 296 16.86 4.12 -7.37
CA SER A 296 17.79 4.48 -8.45
C SER A 296 19.04 5.26 -7.99
N GLY A 297 19.03 5.77 -6.75
CA GLY A 297 20.11 6.64 -6.25
C GLY A 297 20.08 8.05 -6.84
N THR A 298 18.92 8.51 -7.32
CA THR A 298 18.75 9.86 -7.92
C THR A 298 18.04 10.85 -6.99
N ARG A 299 17.73 10.45 -5.77
CA ARG A 299 17.20 11.34 -4.74
C ARG A 299 18.30 12.30 -4.29
N ASN A 300 18.06 13.60 -4.46
CA ASN A 300 18.93 14.67 -3.97
C ASN A 300 18.80 14.85 -2.46
#